data_10cad7b995d4d4f2fe6cc4a686b6f126
#
_entry.id   10cad7b995d4d4f2fe6cc4a686b6f126
#
_cell.length_a   1.000
_cell.length_b   1.000
_cell.length_c   1.000
_cell.angle_alpha   90.00
_cell.angle_beta   90.00
_cell.angle_gamma   90.00
#
_symmetry.space_group_name_H-M   'P 1'
#
loop_
_entity.id
_entity.type
_entity.pdbx_description
1 polymer ?
#
loop_
_entity_poly.entity_id
_entity_poly.type
_entity_poly.pdbx_seq_one_letter_code
_entity_poly.pdbx_strand_id
1 'polypeptide(L)'
;MDLIQNNITPADGEQSVRTYCCTYYKSKMLGIETNGYLGVTNKRVIFQAISASNAGNSVIQSEVPVADVSGISSYKGIYFSILHLLGALLLTSVFASITSALLGLIAFTIESFTAFQVVGWLVAVGALVGTFLVPVKSIWRPVLAGVSMASFIVLGGGNIGFSLFGGIDLSGSWQFILAALVLIYVLVCAFWYARRPT
;
A
#
# COMPACT_ATOMS: atom_id res chain seq x y z
N MET A 1 -35.00 6.36 -13.69
CA MET A 1 -33.83 6.50 -12.83
C MET A 1 -34.31 6.17 -11.43
N ASP A 2 -34.08 4.94 -11.01
CA ASP A 2 -34.64 4.43 -9.75
C ASP A 2 -33.95 5.13 -8.58
N LEU A 3 -34.78 5.84 -7.85
CA LEU A 3 -34.39 6.87 -6.93
C LEU A 3 -33.67 6.40 -5.70
N ILE A 4 -33.90 5.18 -5.31
CA ILE A 4 -33.25 4.50 -4.19
C ILE A 4 -33.50 3.01 -4.40
N GLN A 5 -32.47 2.24 -4.62
CA GLN A 5 -32.60 0.80 -4.57
C GLN A 5 -33.07 0.42 -3.18
N ASN A 6 -34.33 0.02 -3.07
CA ASN A 6 -34.99 -0.64 -1.95
C ASN A 6 -35.88 0.22 -1.03
N ASN A 7 -37.16 -0.07 -1.08
CA ASN A 7 -38.19 0.09 -0.05
C ASN A 7 -38.43 1.46 0.60
N ILE A 8 -37.95 2.56 0.04
CA ILE A 8 -38.33 3.87 0.56
C ILE A 8 -39.48 4.39 -0.32
N THR A 9 -40.66 4.46 0.26
CA THR A 9 -41.83 5.06 -0.38
C THR A 9 -41.61 6.57 -0.51
N PRO A 10 -41.59 7.13 -1.73
CA PRO A 10 -41.51 8.57 -1.88
C PRO A 10 -42.75 9.24 -1.32
N ALA A 11 -42.60 10.37 -0.65
CA ALA A 11 -43.70 11.20 -0.23
C ALA A 11 -44.35 11.90 -1.44
N ASP A 12 -45.62 12.32 -1.31
CA ASP A 12 -46.32 12.99 -2.37
C ASP A 12 -45.53 14.21 -2.91
N GLY A 13 -45.25 14.19 -4.22
CA GLY A 13 -44.49 15.25 -4.86
C GLY A 13 -42.98 15.26 -4.53
N GLU A 14 -42.45 14.17 -3.98
CA GLU A 14 -41.02 14.02 -3.71
C GLU A 14 -40.26 13.66 -5.00
N GLN A 15 -39.20 14.41 -5.28
CA GLN A 15 -38.33 14.17 -6.43
C GLN A 15 -36.89 13.99 -5.93
N SER A 16 -36.19 12.98 -6.44
CA SER A 16 -34.77 12.82 -6.17
C SER A 16 -33.96 13.83 -6.94
N VAL A 17 -33.09 14.50 -6.21
CA VAL A 17 -32.11 15.41 -6.79
C VAL A 17 -30.84 14.67 -7.13
N ARG A 18 -30.30 13.87 -6.18
CA ARG A 18 -29.06 13.16 -6.37
C ARG A 18 -28.85 12.04 -5.33
N THR A 19 -28.16 10.98 -5.75
CA THR A 19 -27.74 9.89 -4.87
C THR A 19 -26.22 9.74 -4.91
N TYR A 20 -25.62 9.60 -3.75
CA TYR A 20 -24.18 9.41 -3.58
C TYR A 20 -23.91 8.08 -2.85
N CYS A 21 -22.95 7.31 -3.33
CA CYS A 21 -22.39 6.21 -2.54
C CYS A 21 -21.36 6.81 -1.56
N CYS A 22 -21.68 6.78 -0.27
CA CYS A 22 -20.89 7.43 0.78
C CYS A 22 -19.89 6.48 1.43
N THR A 23 -20.26 5.19 1.49
CA THR A 23 -19.45 4.19 2.19
C THR A 23 -19.49 2.89 1.41
N TYR A 24 -18.32 2.32 1.15
CA TYR A 24 -18.18 0.97 0.63
C TYR A 24 -17.13 0.24 1.45
N TYR A 25 -17.52 -0.89 2.05
CA TYR A 25 -16.62 -1.77 2.75
C TYR A 25 -16.86 -3.21 2.32
N LYS A 26 -15.81 -3.90 1.91
CA LYS A 26 -15.85 -5.31 1.53
C LYS A 26 -14.68 -6.06 2.16
N SER A 27 -14.98 -7.04 2.98
CA SER A 27 -13.99 -7.96 3.56
C SER A 27 -14.29 -9.38 3.10
N LYS A 28 -13.45 -9.90 2.20
CA LYS A 28 -13.56 -11.29 1.74
C LYS A 28 -13.29 -12.30 2.86
N MET A 29 -12.44 -11.93 3.82
CA MET A 29 -12.05 -12.81 4.93
C MET A 29 -13.16 -12.97 5.96
N LEU A 30 -13.95 -11.93 6.18
CA LEU A 30 -15.06 -11.92 7.12
C LEU A 30 -16.41 -12.15 6.43
N GLY A 31 -16.44 -12.23 5.09
CA GLY A 31 -17.68 -12.37 4.34
C GLY A 31 -18.64 -11.19 4.54
N ILE A 32 -18.12 -9.98 4.80
CA ILE A 32 -18.90 -8.78 5.06
C ILE A 32 -18.81 -7.85 3.86
N GLU A 33 -19.95 -7.38 3.38
CA GLU A 33 -20.06 -6.32 2.39
C GLU A 33 -21.05 -5.27 2.89
N THR A 34 -20.60 -4.01 2.96
CA THR A 34 -21.43 -2.89 3.43
C THR A 34 -21.41 -1.77 2.41
N ASN A 35 -22.60 -1.32 2.01
CA ASN A 35 -22.80 -0.21 1.09
C ASN A 35 -23.65 0.86 1.79
N GLY A 36 -23.15 2.09 1.82
CA GLY A 36 -23.89 3.24 2.34
C GLY A 36 -24.20 4.23 1.23
N TYR A 37 -25.46 4.63 1.14
CA TYR A 37 -25.97 5.57 0.16
C TYR A 37 -26.56 6.79 0.86
N LEU A 38 -26.30 7.96 0.31
CA LEU A 38 -26.93 9.23 0.69
C LEU A 38 -27.79 9.70 -0.48
N GLY A 39 -29.09 9.71 -0.30
CA GLY A 39 -30.06 10.24 -1.25
C GLY A 39 -30.51 11.62 -0.83
N VAL A 40 -30.45 12.60 -1.73
CA VAL A 40 -30.97 13.95 -1.50
C VAL A 40 -32.21 14.13 -2.36
N THR A 41 -33.30 14.47 -1.72
CA THR A 41 -34.57 14.79 -2.39
C THR A 41 -34.94 16.25 -2.16
N ASN A 42 -36.00 16.73 -2.78
CA ASN A 42 -36.51 18.08 -2.54
C ASN A 42 -37.15 18.26 -1.15
N LYS A 43 -37.38 17.17 -0.38
CA LYS A 43 -38.06 17.21 0.93
C LYS A 43 -37.19 16.72 2.08
N ARG A 44 -36.32 15.72 1.83
CA ARG A 44 -35.52 15.07 2.88
C ARG A 44 -34.17 14.60 2.35
N VAL A 45 -33.24 14.42 3.26
CA VAL A 45 -31.98 13.70 3.06
C VAL A 45 -32.13 12.33 3.68
N ILE A 46 -31.83 11.27 2.90
CA ILE A 46 -32.02 9.90 3.30
C ILE A 46 -30.64 9.23 3.31
N PHE A 47 -30.25 8.69 4.43
CA PHE A 47 -29.07 7.83 4.55
C PHE A 47 -29.54 6.37 4.69
N GLN A 48 -28.99 5.50 3.86
CA GLN A 48 -29.25 4.07 3.93
C GLN A 48 -27.95 3.30 3.86
N ALA A 49 -27.66 2.49 4.85
CA ALA A 49 -26.54 1.57 4.85
C ALA A 49 -27.06 0.13 4.87
N ILE A 50 -26.59 -0.66 3.91
CA ILE A 50 -26.94 -2.08 3.79
C ILE A 50 -25.66 -2.87 4.04
N SER A 51 -25.69 -3.73 5.04
CA SER A 51 -24.60 -4.65 5.35
C SER A 51 -25.08 -6.09 5.14
N ALA A 52 -24.37 -6.81 4.30
CA ALA A 52 -24.52 -8.24 4.09
C ALA A 52 -23.36 -8.98 4.76
N SER A 53 -23.68 -9.99 5.57
CA SER A 53 -22.68 -10.85 6.21
C SER A 53 -23.14 -12.31 6.19
N ASN A 54 -22.23 -13.24 6.46
CA ASN A 54 -22.56 -14.65 6.60
C ASN A 54 -23.55 -14.93 7.77
N ALA A 55 -23.68 -13.98 8.71
CA ALA A 55 -24.59 -14.06 9.86
C ALA A 55 -25.97 -13.42 9.59
N GLY A 56 -26.13 -12.75 8.44
CA GLY A 56 -27.39 -12.10 8.05
C GLY A 56 -27.18 -10.70 7.46
N ASN A 57 -28.27 -10.11 7.01
CA ASN A 57 -28.28 -8.77 6.43
C ASN A 57 -28.83 -7.78 7.46
N SER A 58 -28.19 -6.62 7.57
CA SER A 58 -28.68 -5.50 8.37
C SER A 58 -28.86 -4.27 7.50
N VAL A 59 -29.92 -3.52 7.75
CA VAL A 59 -30.20 -2.26 7.06
C VAL A 59 -30.36 -1.17 8.12
N ILE A 60 -29.58 -0.11 7.98
CA ILE A 60 -29.71 1.11 8.79
C ILE A 60 -30.26 2.18 7.86
N GLN A 61 -31.36 2.81 8.25
CA GLN A 61 -31.97 3.91 7.52
C GLN A 61 -32.17 5.09 8.47
N SER A 62 -31.82 6.27 7.99
CA SER A 62 -32.04 7.52 8.69
C SER A 62 -32.54 8.57 7.71
N GLU A 63 -33.55 9.33 8.10
CA GLU A 63 -34.16 10.36 7.28
C GLU A 63 -34.18 11.68 8.06
N VAL A 64 -33.82 12.75 7.38
CA VAL A 64 -33.82 14.10 7.97
C VAL A 64 -34.50 15.05 6.97
N PRO A 65 -35.54 15.80 7.40
CA PRO A 65 -36.14 16.84 6.57
C PRO A 65 -35.10 17.88 6.14
N VAL A 66 -35.16 18.35 4.89
CA VAL A 66 -34.20 19.34 4.39
C VAL A 66 -34.23 20.62 5.22
N ALA A 67 -35.38 20.98 5.77
CA ALA A 67 -35.55 22.15 6.63
C ALA A 67 -34.74 22.06 7.93
N ASP A 68 -34.47 20.86 8.43
CA ASP A 68 -33.76 20.61 9.68
C ASP A 68 -32.25 20.41 9.49
N VAL A 69 -31.77 20.42 8.23
CA VAL A 69 -30.35 20.26 7.91
C VAL A 69 -29.65 21.61 8.12
N SER A 70 -29.00 21.78 9.25
CA SER A 70 -28.23 22.99 9.58
C SER A 70 -26.79 22.99 9.03
N GLY A 71 -26.28 21.84 8.61
CA GLY A 71 -24.94 21.74 8.04
C GLY A 71 -24.59 20.31 7.61
N ILE A 72 -23.72 20.20 6.62
CA ILE A 72 -23.17 18.93 6.17
C ILE A 72 -21.66 18.97 6.36
N SER A 73 -21.13 18.05 7.16
CA SER A 73 -19.68 17.84 7.28
C SER A 73 -19.27 16.51 6.64
N SER A 74 -18.26 16.53 5.79
CA SER A 74 -17.67 15.32 5.26
C SER A 74 -16.29 15.10 5.88
N TYR A 75 -16.05 13.89 6.37
CA TYR A 75 -14.75 13.47 6.90
C TYR A 75 -14.16 12.38 6.01
N LYS A 76 -12.99 12.66 5.46
CA LYS A 76 -12.21 11.65 4.74
C LYS A 76 -11.19 11.05 5.69
N GLY A 77 -11.53 9.92 6.28
CA GLY A 77 -10.64 9.18 7.15
C GLY A 77 -9.53 8.49 6.38
N ILE A 78 -8.44 8.22 7.08
CA ILE A 78 -7.36 7.36 6.58
C ILE A 78 -7.20 6.25 7.59
N TYR A 79 -7.36 5.01 7.17
CA TYR A 79 -7.11 3.88 8.03
C TYR A 79 -5.78 3.21 7.67
N PHE A 80 -5.16 2.64 8.69
CA PHE A 80 -3.91 1.89 8.55
C PHE A 80 -4.20 0.40 8.57
N SER A 81 -3.77 -0.31 7.53
CA SER A 81 -3.97 -1.75 7.41
C SER A 81 -2.68 -2.50 7.72
N ILE A 82 -2.63 -3.12 8.89
CA ILE A 82 -1.50 -3.96 9.32
C ILE A 82 -1.26 -5.11 8.34
N LEU A 83 -2.33 -5.70 7.82
CA LEU A 83 -2.23 -6.82 6.87
C LEU A 83 -1.52 -6.40 5.57
N HIS A 84 -1.80 -5.20 5.06
CA HIS A 84 -1.11 -4.66 3.88
C HIS A 84 0.35 -4.34 4.18
N LEU A 85 0.65 -3.85 5.39
CA LEU A 85 2.03 -3.61 5.82
C LEU A 85 2.82 -4.92 5.86
N LEU A 86 2.31 -5.94 6.55
CA LEU A 86 2.96 -7.25 6.65
C LEU A 86 3.11 -7.90 5.27
N GLY A 87 2.08 -7.85 4.42
CA GLY A 87 2.16 -8.35 3.05
C GLY A 87 3.23 -7.65 2.22
N ALA A 88 3.36 -6.33 2.34
CA ALA A 88 4.40 -5.57 1.65
C ALA A 88 5.80 -5.94 2.14
N LEU A 89 6.00 -6.07 3.46
CA LEU A 89 7.29 -6.45 4.03
C LEU A 89 7.68 -7.89 3.67
N LEU A 90 6.74 -8.84 3.72
CA LEU A 90 6.98 -10.21 3.29
C LEU A 90 7.37 -10.29 1.82
N LEU A 91 6.62 -9.62 0.94
CA LEU A 91 6.94 -9.61 -0.48
C LEU A 91 8.31 -8.97 -0.74
N THR A 92 8.59 -7.86 -0.06
CA THR A 92 9.89 -7.19 -0.14
C THR A 92 11.03 -8.10 0.29
N SER A 93 10.88 -8.84 1.40
CA SER A 93 11.91 -9.76 1.89
C SER A 93 12.15 -10.93 0.93
N VAL A 94 11.11 -11.46 0.31
CA VAL A 94 11.24 -12.53 -0.69
C VAL A 94 12.04 -12.04 -1.90
N PHE A 95 11.69 -10.89 -2.47
CA PHE A 95 12.42 -10.35 -3.63
C PHE A 95 13.85 -9.92 -3.27
N ALA A 96 14.08 -9.36 -2.09
CA ALA A 96 15.41 -9.05 -1.58
C ALA A 96 16.28 -10.31 -1.45
N SER A 97 15.73 -11.40 -0.91
CA SER A 97 16.43 -12.69 -0.79
C SER A 97 16.77 -13.32 -2.14
N ILE A 98 15.82 -13.28 -3.08
CA ILE A 98 16.06 -13.76 -4.46
C ILE A 98 17.18 -12.94 -5.11
N THR A 99 17.15 -11.62 -4.97
CA THR A 99 18.19 -10.74 -5.55
C THR A 99 19.55 -11.03 -4.92
N SER A 100 19.62 -11.18 -3.60
CA SER A 100 20.85 -11.52 -2.89
C SER A 100 21.42 -12.87 -3.37
N ALA A 101 20.57 -13.89 -3.54
CA ALA A 101 20.99 -15.20 -4.05
C ALA A 101 21.51 -15.11 -5.49
N LEU A 102 20.82 -14.39 -6.37
CA LEU A 102 21.24 -14.21 -7.76
C LEU A 102 22.57 -13.44 -7.86
N LEU A 103 22.74 -12.36 -7.11
CA LEU A 103 23.99 -11.61 -7.07
C LEU A 103 25.11 -12.47 -6.47
N GLY A 104 24.83 -13.28 -5.45
CA GLY A 104 25.78 -14.23 -4.90
C GLY A 104 26.24 -15.29 -5.91
N LEU A 105 25.31 -15.83 -6.70
CA LEU A 105 25.64 -16.75 -7.81
C LEU A 105 26.49 -16.06 -8.87
N ILE A 106 26.17 -14.83 -9.25
CA ILE A 106 26.95 -14.04 -10.20
C ILE A 106 28.36 -13.79 -9.64
N ALA A 107 28.49 -13.46 -8.35
CA ALA A 107 29.79 -13.28 -7.71
C ALA A 107 30.66 -14.56 -7.74
N PHE A 108 30.01 -15.70 -7.62
CA PHE A 108 30.71 -17.00 -7.67
C PHE A 108 31.13 -17.41 -9.09
N THR A 109 30.34 -17.04 -10.10
CA THR A 109 30.60 -17.42 -11.50
C THR A 109 31.52 -16.47 -12.26
N ILE A 110 31.54 -15.18 -11.87
CA ILE A 110 32.36 -14.17 -12.51
C ILE A 110 33.68 -14.05 -11.74
N GLU A 111 34.78 -14.45 -12.34
CA GLU A 111 36.13 -14.34 -11.75
C GLU A 111 36.59 -12.88 -11.60
N SER A 112 36.00 -11.95 -12.36
CA SER A 112 36.34 -10.52 -12.31
C SER A 112 35.51 -9.78 -11.23
N PHE A 113 36.17 -9.38 -10.14
CA PHE A 113 35.58 -8.58 -9.08
C PHE A 113 35.00 -7.25 -9.58
N THR A 114 35.65 -6.61 -10.54
CA THR A 114 35.17 -5.34 -11.14
C THR A 114 33.87 -5.52 -11.91
N ALA A 115 33.72 -6.62 -12.68
CA ALA A 115 32.50 -6.90 -13.41
C ALA A 115 31.33 -7.17 -12.45
N PHE A 116 31.56 -7.91 -11.36
CA PHE A 116 30.55 -8.13 -10.32
C PHE A 116 30.09 -6.81 -9.68
N GLN A 117 31.04 -5.93 -9.32
CA GLN A 117 30.69 -4.62 -8.77
C GLN A 117 29.84 -3.78 -9.72
N VAL A 118 30.20 -3.72 -11.01
CA VAL A 118 29.43 -2.97 -12.01
C VAL A 118 28.00 -3.49 -12.10
N VAL A 119 27.79 -4.81 -12.18
CA VAL A 119 26.45 -5.40 -12.23
C VAL A 119 25.68 -5.10 -10.95
N GLY A 120 26.28 -5.29 -9.79
CA GLY A 120 25.64 -5.01 -8.50
C GLY A 120 25.22 -3.54 -8.36
N TRP A 121 26.06 -2.60 -8.79
CA TRP A 121 25.75 -1.17 -8.83
C TRP A 121 24.61 -0.84 -9.79
N LEU A 122 24.60 -1.42 -10.98
CA LEU A 122 23.51 -1.22 -11.95
C LEU A 122 22.18 -1.70 -11.39
N VAL A 123 22.16 -2.86 -10.72
CA VAL A 123 20.94 -3.38 -10.08
C VAL A 123 20.52 -2.47 -8.91
N ALA A 124 21.45 -2.09 -8.03
CA ALA A 124 21.17 -1.27 -6.86
C ALA A 124 20.58 0.10 -7.24
N VAL A 125 21.26 0.81 -8.13
CA VAL A 125 20.86 2.15 -8.58
C VAL A 125 19.63 2.07 -9.48
N GLY A 126 19.57 1.12 -10.41
CA GLY A 126 18.42 0.92 -11.29
C GLY A 126 17.14 0.61 -10.52
N ALA A 127 17.20 -0.27 -9.51
CA ALA A 127 16.07 -0.54 -8.64
C ALA A 127 15.67 0.68 -7.81
N LEU A 128 16.64 1.44 -7.29
CA LEU A 128 16.37 2.66 -6.52
C LEU A 128 15.68 3.72 -7.39
N VAL A 129 16.18 3.98 -8.58
CA VAL A 129 15.53 4.90 -9.55
C VAL A 129 14.14 4.41 -9.92
N GLY A 130 13.98 3.10 -10.13
CA GLY A 130 12.68 2.48 -10.41
C GLY A 130 11.64 2.77 -9.33
N THR A 131 12.03 2.93 -8.05
CA THR A 131 11.09 3.28 -6.98
C THR A 131 10.41 4.63 -7.20
N PHE A 132 11.09 5.58 -7.83
CA PHE A 132 10.54 6.92 -8.11
C PHE A 132 9.59 6.93 -9.31
N LEU A 133 9.76 5.97 -10.23
CA LEU A 133 8.89 5.83 -11.40
C LEU A 133 7.56 5.13 -11.06
N VAL A 134 7.54 4.36 -9.97
CA VAL A 134 6.35 3.61 -9.54
C VAL A 134 5.46 4.47 -8.65
N PRO A 135 4.11 4.43 -8.82
CA PRO A 135 3.17 5.17 -7.99
C PRO A 135 3.35 4.90 -6.49
N VAL A 136 3.17 5.94 -5.64
CA VAL A 136 3.39 5.87 -4.19
C VAL A 136 2.58 4.78 -3.50
N LYS A 137 1.38 4.48 -4.01
CA LYS A 137 0.48 3.45 -3.46
C LYS A 137 0.68 2.06 -4.05
N SER A 138 1.71 1.86 -4.87
CA SER A 138 2.02 0.56 -5.46
C SER A 138 2.85 -0.30 -4.52
N ILE A 139 2.53 -1.59 -4.46
CA ILE A 139 3.31 -2.59 -3.72
C ILE A 139 4.73 -2.77 -4.29
N TRP A 140 4.92 -2.47 -5.57
CA TRP A 140 6.22 -2.58 -6.23
C TRP A 140 7.25 -1.56 -5.72
N ARG A 141 6.80 -0.46 -5.13
CA ARG A 141 7.70 0.56 -4.60
C ARG A 141 8.55 0.06 -3.43
N PRO A 142 8.00 -0.50 -2.34
CA PRO A 142 8.80 -1.11 -1.29
C PRO A 142 9.60 -2.33 -1.79
N VAL A 143 9.09 -3.10 -2.76
CA VAL A 143 9.81 -4.23 -3.35
C VAL A 143 11.08 -3.77 -4.07
N LEU A 144 11.01 -2.79 -4.96
CA LEU A 144 12.18 -2.25 -5.66
C LEU A 144 13.19 -1.63 -4.68
N ALA A 145 12.71 -0.93 -3.64
CA ALA A 145 13.59 -0.42 -2.59
C ALA A 145 14.29 -1.57 -1.84
N GLY A 146 13.61 -2.68 -1.57
CA GLY A 146 14.20 -3.88 -0.96
C GLY A 146 15.24 -4.55 -1.84
N VAL A 147 15.00 -4.63 -3.14
CA VAL A 147 15.99 -5.12 -4.13
C VAL A 147 17.25 -4.24 -4.13
N SER A 148 17.09 -2.93 -4.10
CA SER A 148 18.21 -1.98 -4.00
C SER A 148 19.00 -2.17 -2.71
N MET A 149 18.31 -2.30 -1.56
CA MET A 149 18.92 -2.56 -0.25
C MET A 149 19.73 -3.85 -0.26
N ALA A 150 19.15 -4.94 -0.76
CA ALA A 150 19.80 -6.24 -0.85
C ALA A 150 21.08 -6.16 -1.70
N SER A 151 21.04 -5.43 -2.81
CA SER A 151 22.19 -5.23 -3.68
C SER A 151 23.31 -4.48 -2.96
N PHE A 152 23.02 -3.43 -2.19
CA PHE A 152 24.01 -2.72 -1.38
C PHE A 152 24.64 -3.60 -0.29
N ILE A 153 23.84 -4.48 0.35
CA ILE A 153 24.35 -5.42 1.35
C ILE A 153 25.31 -6.41 0.71
N VAL A 154 24.95 -6.98 -0.45
CA VAL A 154 25.80 -7.95 -1.14
C VAL A 154 27.11 -7.29 -1.63
N LEU A 155 27.04 -6.07 -2.16
CA LEU A 155 28.22 -5.31 -2.57
C LEU A 155 29.14 -4.99 -1.38
N GLY A 156 28.57 -4.60 -0.25
CA GLY A 156 29.32 -4.35 1.00
C GLY A 156 29.93 -5.62 1.57
N GLY A 157 29.18 -6.72 1.58
CA GLY A 157 29.65 -8.03 2.05
C GLY A 157 30.78 -8.61 1.21
N GLY A 158 30.74 -8.42 -0.11
CA GLY A 158 31.84 -8.79 -1.00
C GLY A 158 33.16 -8.10 -0.66
N ASN A 159 33.09 -6.82 -0.32
CA ASN A 159 34.29 -6.06 0.12
C ASN A 159 34.82 -6.55 1.48
N ILE A 160 33.95 -6.88 2.43
CA ILE A 160 34.37 -7.41 3.75
C ILE A 160 34.97 -8.79 3.61
N GLY A 161 34.40 -9.65 2.77
CA GLY A 161 34.94 -11.00 2.54
C GLY A 161 36.40 -11.00 2.04
N PHE A 162 36.79 -10.01 1.23
CA PHE A 162 38.15 -9.83 0.76
C PHE A 162 39.09 -9.23 1.84
N SER A 163 38.57 -8.42 2.75
CA SER A 163 39.35 -7.78 3.78
C SER A 163 39.54 -8.62 5.06
N LEU A 164 38.71 -9.62 5.32
CA LEU A 164 38.86 -10.54 6.46
C LEU A 164 40.17 -11.34 6.40
N PHE A 165 40.78 -11.49 5.23
CA PHE A 165 42.12 -12.09 5.06
C PHE A 165 43.26 -11.07 5.15
N GLY A 166 43.02 -9.75 5.18
CA GLY A 166 44.04 -8.70 5.13
C GLY A 166 43.90 -7.56 6.14
N GLY A 167 42.98 -7.63 7.09
CA GLY A 167 42.72 -6.55 8.04
C GLY A 167 41.38 -5.85 7.81
N ILE A 168 40.79 -5.27 8.87
CA ILE A 168 39.50 -4.59 8.82
C ILE A 168 39.68 -3.27 8.06
N ASP A 169 39.39 -3.29 6.77
CA ASP A 169 39.37 -2.09 5.96
C ASP A 169 37.99 -1.44 6.04
N LEU A 170 37.87 -0.36 6.79
CA LEU A 170 36.63 0.41 6.96
C LEU A 170 36.19 1.15 5.71
N SER A 171 36.95 1.06 4.62
CA SER A 171 36.61 1.70 3.33
C SER A 171 35.33 1.16 2.67
N GLY A 172 34.87 -0.06 3.05
CA GLY A 172 33.61 -0.66 2.60
C GLY A 172 32.38 -0.30 3.41
N SER A 173 32.50 0.42 4.51
CA SER A 173 31.38 0.68 5.44
C SER A 173 30.29 1.57 4.89
N TRP A 174 30.57 2.39 3.87
CA TRP A 174 29.61 3.29 3.26
C TRP A 174 28.45 2.58 2.53
N GLN A 175 28.68 1.37 1.99
CA GLN A 175 27.62 0.56 1.38
C GLN A 175 26.60 0.10 2.42
N PHE A 176 27.04 -0.22 3.64
CA PHE A 176 26.14 -0.55 4.74
C PHE A 176 25.37 0.67 5.23
N ILE A 177 25.97 1.86 5.20
CA ILE A 177 25.28 3.13 5.49
C ILE A 177 24.19 3.36 4.46
N LEU A 178 24.48 3.16 3.17
CA LEU A 178 23.47 3.25 2.10
C LEU A 178 22.38 2.20 2.29
N ALA A 179 22.73 0.96 2.60
CA ALA A 179 21.74 -0.08 2.87
C ALA A 179 20.81 0.28 4.04
N ALA A 180 21.37 0.86 5.12
CA ALA A 180 20.59 1.32 6.28
C ALA A 180 19.64 2.47 5.90
N LEU A 181 20.10 3.45 5.11
CA LEU A 181 19.25 4.54 4.60
C LEU A 181 18.12 4.01 3.71
N VAL A 182 18.45 3.07 2.83
CA VAL A 182 17.44 2.44 1.96
C VAL A 182 16.47 1.58 2.77
N LEU A 183 16.91 0.92 3.86
CA LEU A 183 16.02 0.21 4.78
C LEU A 183 14.96 1.15 5.38
N ILE A 184 15.38 2.32 5.86
CA ILE A 184 14.44 3.34 6.35
C ILE A 184 13.45 3.71 5.24
N TYR A 185 13.93 3.90 4.03
CA TYR A 185 13.08 4.20 2.87
C TYR A 185 12.10 3.06 2.54
N VAL A 186 12.52 1.78 2.64
CA VAL A 186 11.64 0.61 2.50
C VAL A 186 10.50 0.66 3.50
N LEU A 187 10.82 0.93 4.78
CA LEU A 187 9.81 1.03 5.84
C LEU A 187 8.82 2.17 5.58
N VAL A 188 9.31 3.33 5.16
CA VAL A 188 8.46 4.46 4.77
C VAL A 188 7.55 4.08 3.60
N CYS A 189 8.08 3.45 2.55
CA CYS A 189 7.28 3.02 1.40
C CYS A 189 6.23 1.98 1.78
N ALA A 190 6.57 1.00 2.63
CA ALA A 190 5.63 0.00 3.14
C ALA A 190 4.52 0.64 3.99
N PHE A 191 4.88 1.60 4.84
CA PHE A 191 3.93 2.38 5.64
C PHE A 191 2.97 3.18 4.75
N TRP A 192 3.47 3.88 3.74
CA TRP A 192 2.64 4.61 2.78
C TRP A 192 1.73 3.69 1.98
N TYR A 193 2.22 2.50 1.61
CA TYR A 193 1.40 1.49 0.94
C TYR A 193 0.27 0.98 1.84
N ALA A 194 0.53 0.79 3.13
CA ALA A 194 -0.47 0.32 4.10
C ALA A 194 -1.54 1.38 4.45
N ARG A 195 -1.29 2.65 4.12
CA ARG A 195 -2.19 3.76 4.38
C ARG A 195 -3.27 3.86 3.29
N ARG A 196 -4.52 3.56 3.64
CA ARG A 196 -5.66 3.56 2.73
C ARG A 196 -6.62 4.72 3.05
N PRO A 197 -7.20 5.39 2.02
CA PRO A 197 -8.31 6.30 2.24
C PRO A 197 -9.56 5.49 2.60
N THR A 198 -10.33 5.97 3.54
CA THR A 198 -11.69 5.49 3.86
C THR A 198 -12.69 6.07 2.90
#